data_aa400fe1c94ac744209897ecd8378d5d
#
_entry.id   aa400fe1c94ac744209897ecd8378d5d
#
_cell.length_a   1.000
_cell.length_b   1.000
_cell.length_c   1.000
_cell.angle_alpha   90.00
_cell.angle_beta   90.00
_cell.angle_gamma   90.00
#
_symmetry.space_group_name_H-M   'P 1'
#
loop_
_entity.id
_entity.type
_entity.pdbx_description
1 polymer ?
#
loop_
_entity_poly.entity_id
_entity_poly.type
_entity_poly.pdbx_seq_one_letter_code
_entity_poly.pdbx_strand_id
1 'polypeptide(L)'
;MQHYSGFGLLKHSLSHHENWQRVWRTPTPKKVYDVVIVGGGGHGLATAYYLAKEHGITNVAVVEKGWLGGGNTARNTTIVRSNYLWDESAHLYEHAMKLWEGLSQDLNYNVMFSQRGVYNLCHTLQDMRDSERRVSANRLNGVDGELLNGKQVAEEIPYLDCSKNTRYPIIGATVQRRGGVARHDAVAWGFARAADALGVDLIQQTEVIGFRKENGVCIGVETNKGFIGAKRVGVVTAGNSGHMAKLAGFRLPIESHPLQALVSEPIKPIIDSVIMSNAVHGYISQSDKGDLVIGAGIDSWVGYGQRGSYPVIEHTIQAIVEMFPVLSRVRMNRQWGGIVDTTPDACPIISKTPVPNMFFNCGWGTGGFKATPGSGNVFAASLAKGEMHPLAKPFSIDRFHNGALIDEHGAAAVAH
;
A
#
# COMPACT_ATOMS: atom_id res chain seq x y z
N MET A 1 23.09 -2.12 8.65
CA MET A 1 22.41 -1.09 9.50
C MET A 1 23.41 -0.08 10.00
N GLN A 2 23.06 1.19 9.94
CA GLN A 2 23.92 2.25 10.50
C GLN A 2 23.85 2.17 12.02
N HIS A 3 24.94 1.76 12.65
CA HIS A 3 25.02 1.69 14.10
C HIS A 3 25.39 3.06 14.67
N TYR A 4 24.72 3.51 15.71
CA TYR A 4 25.18 4.66 16.49
C TYR A 4 26.44 4.26 17.27
N SER A 5 27.48 5.08 17.17
CA SER A 5 28.65 4.90 18.02
C SER A 5 28.36 5.37 19.45
N GLY A 6 29.04 4.81 20.45
CA GLY A 6 28.94 5.28 21.84
C GLY A 6 29.29 6.78 21.97
N PHE A 7 30.26 7.27 21.20
CA PHE A 7 30.57 8.70 21.13
C PHE A 7 29.45 9.54 20.52
N GLY A 8 28.72 8.99 19.52
CA GLY A 8 27.53 9.65 18.95
C GLY A 8 26.42 9.81 20.01
N LEU A 9 26.14 8.75 20.77
CA LEU A 9 25.18 8.80 21.86
C LEU A 9 25.57 9.82 22.93
N LEU A 10 26.83 9.83 23.36
CA LEU A 10 27.34 10.79 24.34
C LEU A 10 27.21 12.23 23.82
N LYS A 11 27.65 12.51 22.60
CA LYS A 11 27.52 13.83 21.97
C LYS A 11 26.07 14.32 21.94
N HIS A 12 25.14 13.47 21.53
CA HIS A 12 23.73 13.84 21.45
C HIS A 12 23.09 14.00 22.83
N SER A 13 23.48 13.19 23.81
CA SER A 13 23.05 13.37 25.22
C SER A 13 23.50 14.72 25.80
N LEU A 14 24.77 15.10 25.56
CA LEU A 14 25.31 16.37 26.03
C LEU A 14 24.68 17.59 25.32
N SER A 15 24.19 17.43 24.10
CA SER A 15 23.44 18.48 23.38
C SER A 15 21.93 18.41 23.63
N HIS A 16 21.46 17.66 24.59
CA HIS A 16 20.02 17.44 24.88
C HIS A 16 19.23 16.97 23.66
N HIS A 17 19.86 16.24 22.75
CA HIS A 17 19.30 15.80 21.47
C HIS A 17 18.85 16.94 20.55
N GLU A 18 19.41 18.11 20.69
CA GLU A 18 19.18 19.25 19.80
C GLU A 18 20.12 19.26 18.59
N ASN A 19 19.79 20.06 17.60
CA ASN A 19 20.62 20.28 16.41
C ASN A 19 20.93 19.01 15.58
N TRP A 20 19.99 18.07 15.53
CA TRP A 20 20.11 16.92 14.67
C TRP A 20 20.12 17.33 13.20
N GLN A 21 20.96 16.70 12.40
CA GLN A 21 20.90 16.84 10.96
C GLN A 21 19.54 16.40 10.43
N ARG A 22 18.97 17.17 9.50
CA ARG A 22 17.73 16.76 8.82
C ARG A 22 17.90 15.40 8.15
N VAL A 23 16.87 14.57 8.19
CA VAL A 23 16.90 13.20 7.65
C VAL A 23 16.99 13.22 6.12
N TRP A 24 16.44 14.25 5.48
CA TRP A 24 16.55 14.54 4.04
C TRP A 24 16.66 16.05 3.81
N ARG A 25 17.17 16.41 2.65
CA ARG A 25 17.36 17.80 2.23
C ARG A 25 16.02 18.51 2.00
N THR A 26 16.06 19.83 1.92
CA THR A 26 14.95 20.66 1.44
C THR A 26 15.46 21.38 0.19
N PRO A 27 15.49 20.72 -0.98
CA PRO A 27 16.07 21.28 -2.20
C PRO A 27 15.17 22.38 -2.77
N THR A 28 15.80 23.36 -3.42
CA THR A 28 15.09 24.23 -4.35
C THR A 28 14.88 23.47 -5.67
N PRO A 29 13.65 23.44 -6.22
CA PRO A 29 13.40 22.75 -7.47
C PRO A 29 14.30 23.24 -8.61
N LYS A 30 14.89 22.31 -9.36
CA LYS A 30 15.59 22.59 -10.61
C LYS A 30 14.57 22.96 -11.70
N LYS A 31 15.04 23.63 -12.74
CA LYS A 31 14.18 23.99 -13.90
C LYS A 31 13.70 22.76 -14.67
N VAL A 32 14.54 21.70 -14.77
CA VAL A 32 14.25 20.49 -15.55
C VAL A 32 14.83 19.26 -14.84
N TYR A 33 14.05 18.18 -14.83
CA TYR A 33 14.44 16.86 -14.36
C TYR A 33 14.34 15.83 -15.49
N ASP A 34 15.02 14.70 -15.34
CA ASP A 34 14.83 13.55 -16.22
C ASP A 34 13.47 12.88 -15.94
N VAL A 35 13.10 12.78 -14.65
CA VAL A 35 11.79 12.27 -14.23
C VAL A 35 11.23 13.15 -13.11
N VAL A 36 9.96 13.53 -13.25
CA VAL A 36 9.17 14.09 -12.15
C VAL A 36 8.13 13.07 -11.72
N ILE A 37 8.11 12.75 -10.44
CA ILE A 37 7.12 11.88 -9.80
C ILE A 37 6.15 12.74 -9.02
N VAL A 38 4.87 12.67 -9.36
CA VAL A 38 3.79 13.38 -8.69
C VAL A 38 3.18 12.48 -7.63
N GLY A 39 3.40 12.83 -6.37
CA GLY A 39 2.95 12.08 -5.20
C GLY A 39 4.10 11.47 -4.39
N GLY A 40 4.27 11.94 -3.15
CA GLY A 40 5.29 11.51 -2.18
C GLY A 40 4.81 10.42 -1.22
N GLY A 41 3.90 9.56 -1.65
CA GLY A 41 3.50 8.34 -0.94
C GLY A 41 4.52 7.20 -1.11
N GLY A 42 4.24 6.04 -0.49
CA GLY A 42 5.13 4.88 -0.56
C GLY A 42 5.54 4.48 -1.98
N HIS A 43 4.58 4.38 -2.89
CA HIS A 43 4.85 4.01 -4.30
C HIS A 43 5.72 5.04 -5.03
N GLY A 44 5.46 6.35 -4.83
CA GLY A 44 6.25 7.41 -5.46
C GLY A 44 7.68 7.46 -4.92
N LEU A 45 7.85 7.34 -3.61
CA LEU A 45 9.16 7.30 -2.96
C LEU A 45 9.96 6.05 -3.35
N ALA A 46 9.31 4.88 -3.40
CA ALA A 46 9.91 3.64 -3.88
C ALA A 46 10.35 3.75 -5.35
N THR A 47 9.49 4.32 -6.22
CA THR A 47 9.81 4.58 -7.63
C THR A 47 11.07 5.45 -7.76
N ALA A 48 11.12 6.55 -7.03
CA ALA A 48 12.28 7.46 -7.05
C ALA A 48 13.57 6.78 -6.58
N TYR A 49 13.48 5.98 -5.51
CA TYR A 49 14.60 5.19 -5.01
C TYR A 49 15.12 4.21 -6.07
N TYR A 50 14.24 3.41 -6.69
CA TYR A 50 14.66 2.42 -7.69
C TYR A 50 15.15 3.07 -8.99
N LEU A 51 14.61 4.22 -9.41
CA LEU A 51 15.16 5.00 -10.52
C LEU A 51 16.63 5.35 -10.28
N ALA A 52 16.95 5.83 -9.08
CA ALA A 52 18.31 6.20 -8.73
C ALA A 52 19.20 4.98 -8.50
N LYS A 53 18.72 3.99 -7.74
CA LYS A 53 19.48 2.81 -7.31
C LYS A 53 19.81 1.85 -8.46
N GLU A 54 18.81 1.51 -9.28
CA GLU A 54 18.93 0.44 -10.27
C GLU A 54 19.15 0.95 -11.70
N HIS A 55 18.71 2.18 -11.98
CA HIS A 55 18.78 2.75 -13.32
C HIS A 55 19.76 3.92 -13.42
N GLY A 56 20.40 4.34 -12.32
CA GLY A 56 21.35 5.44 -12.32
C GLY A 56 20.71 6.82 -12.65
N ILE A 57 19.38 6.92 -12.65
CA ILE A 57 18.66 8.15 -12.94
C ILE A 57 18.45 8.90 -11.63
N THR A 58 19.38 9.81 -11.31
CA THR A 58 19.39 10.59 -10.05
C THR A 58 18.79 11.99 -10.19
N ASN A 59 18.67 12.51 -11.42
CA ASN A 59 18.03 13.80 -11.68
C ASN A 59 16.48 13.63 -11.66
N VAL A 60 15.97 13.26 -10.49
CA VAL A 60 14.56 12.96 -10.23
C VAL A 60 14.02 13.91 -9.18
N ALA A 61 12.78 14.41 -9.38
CA ALA A 61 12.02 15.10 -8.36
C ALA A 61 10.80 14.30 -7.94
N VAL A 62 10.56 14.20 -6.65
CA VAL A 62 9.26 13.78 -6.08
C VAL A 62 8.55 15.03 -5.61
N VAL A 63 7.38 15.33 -6.21
CA VAL A 63 6.59 16.53 -5.87
C VAL A 63 5.38 16.10 -5.06
N GLU A 64 5.28 16.58 -3.81
CA GLU A 64 4.25 16.22 -2.85
C GLU A 64 3.54 17.48 -2.34
N LYS A 65 2.20 17.49 -2.42
CA LYS A 65 1.39 18.64 -1.98
C LYS A 65 1.43 18.87 -0.47
N GLY A 66 1.58 17.79 0.29
CA GLY A 66 1.64 17.81 1.75
C GLY A 66 2.99 17.35 2.28
N TRP A 67 2.94 16.38 3.18
CA TRP A 67 4.08 15.73 3.79
C TRP A 67 4.35 14.37 3.15
N LEU A 68 5.60 13.95 3.06
CA LEU A 68 5.97 12.62 2.58
C LEU A 68 5.22 11.53 3.38
N GLY A 69 4.57 10.63 2.65
CA GLY A 69 3.75 9.59 3.24
C GLY A 69 2.41 10.05 3.84
N GLY A 70 2.09 11.35 3.85
CA GLY A 70 0.92 11.92 4.51
C GLY A 70 -0.45 11.58 3.88
N GLY A 71 -0.48 10.98 2.71
CA GLY A 71 -1.68 10.49 2.03
C GLY A 71 -2.15 9.13 2.55
N ASN A 72 -2.52 8.22 1.64
CA ASN A 72 -2.97 6.87 2.00
C ASN A 72 -1.90 6.04 2.70
N THR A 73 -0.62 6.31 2.47
CA THR A 73 0.48 5.62 3.17
C THR A 73 0.34 5.74 4.69
N ALA A 74 0.05 6.93 5.23
CA ALA A 74 -0.17 7.14 6.66
C ALA A 74 -1.52 6.62 7.18
N ARG A 75 -2.39 6.14 6.30
CA ARG A 75 -3.78 5.74 6.64
C ARG A 75 -4.05 4.25 6.41
N ASN A 76 -3.06 3.50 5.96
CA ASN A 76 -3.23 2.07 5.74
C ASN A 76 -3.04 1.27 7.04
N THR A 77 -3.47 0.02 7.02
CA THR A 77 -3.41 -0.91 8.16
C THR A 77 -2.22 -1.87 8.08
N THR A 78 -1.30 -1.60 7.17
CA THR A 78 0.06 -2.16 7.10
C THR A 78 0.20 -3.65 6.78
N ILE A 79 -0.86 -4.30 6.34
CA ILE A 79 -0.83 -5.73 6.00
C ILE A 79 0.00 -5.96 4.72
N VAL A 80 0.90 -6.93 4.76
CA VAL A 80 1.74 -7.38 3.64
C VAL A 80 1.45 -8.84 3.35
N ARG A 81 1.04 -9.15 2.13
CA ARG A 81 0.77 -10.50 1.63
C ARG A 81 0.89 -10.56 0.11
N SER A 82 1.08 -11.77 -0.46
CA SER A 82 1.17 -11.99 -1.91
C SER A 82 0.22 -13.06 -2.45
N ASN A 83 -0.63 -13.64 -1.60
CA ASN A 83 -1.52 -14.75 -1.93
C ASN A 83 -2.75 -14.33 -2.76
N TYR A 84 -2.53 -13.72 -3.91
CA TYR A 84 -3.55 -13.40 -4.89
C TYR A 84 -3.90 -14.60 -5.77
N LEU A 85 -5.11 -14.62 -6.34
CA LEU A 85 -5.60 -15.79 -7.09
C LEU A 85 -5.04 -15.85 -8.51
N TRP A 86 -5.08 -14.72 -9.22
CA TRP A 86 -4.69 -14.67 -10.63
C TRP A 86 -3.18 -14.52 -10.80
N ASP A 87 -2.65 -15.16 -11.83
CA ASP A 87 -1.21 -15.25 -12.09
C ASP A 87 -0.54 -13.87 -12.16
N GLU A 88 -1.17 -12.93 -12.86
CA GLU A 88 -0.66 -11.58 -13.04
C GLU A 88 -0.48 -10.87 -11.69
N SER A 89 -1.50 -10.94 -10.84
CA SER A 89 -1.46 -10.37 -9.50
C SER A 89 -0.49 -11.15 -8.61
N ALA A 90 -0.55 -12.48 -8.61
CA ALA A 90 0.34 -13.33 -7.81
C ALA A 90 1.81 -13.02 -8.11
N HIS A 91 2.19 -12.94 -9.38
CA HIS A 91 3.56 -12.62 -9.80
C HIS A 91 4.00 -11.22 -9.34
N LEU A 92 3.15 -10.19 -9.49
CA LEU A 92 3.47 -8.83 -9.06
C LEU A 92 3.62 -8.72 -7.54
N TYR A 93 2.69 -9.32 -6.79
CA TYR A 93 2.74 -9.27 -5.33
C TYR A 93 3.80 -10.18 -4.73
N GLU A 94 4.13 -11.31 -5.36
CA GLU A 94 5.25 -12.16 -4.93
C GLU A 94 6.60 -11.48 -5.24
N HIS A 95 6.72 -10.77 -6.35
CA HIS A 95 7.86 -9.90 -6.59
C HIS A 95 8.00 -8.84 -5.48
N ALA A 96 6.90 -8.21 -5.09
CA ALA A 96 6.90 -7.28 -3.97
C ALA A 96 7.31 -7.95 -2.65
N MET A 97 6.81 -9.16 -2.35
CA MET A 97 7.14 -9.92 -1.15
C MET A 97 8.64 -10.20 -1.03
N LYS A 98 9.26 -10.64 -2.11
CA LYS A 98 10.73 -10.85 -2.15
C LYS A 98 11.51 -9.57 -1.87
N LEU A 99 11.02 -8.43 -2.36
CA LEU A 99 11.63 -7.13 -2.05
C LEU A 99 11.39 -6.72 -0.59
N TRP A 100 10.21 -7.00 -0.03
CA TRP A 100 9.94 -6.76 1.39
C TRP A 100 10.92 -7.47 2.32
N GLU A 101 11.26 -8.72 2.01
CA GLU A 101 12.16 -9.57 2.82
C GLU A 101 13.58 -8.98 2.94
N GLY A 102 14.06 -8.29 1.90
CA GLY A 102 15.38 -7.60 1.91
C GLY A 102 15.33 -6.12 2.24
N LEU A 103 14.14 -5.52 2.33
CA LEU A 103 13.98 -4.06 2.26
C LEU A 103 14.71 -3.29 3.37
N SER A 104 14.74 -3.81 4.59
CA SER A 104 15.43 -3.15 5.70
C SER A 104 16.94 -3.06 5.48
N GLN A 105 17.53 -4.07 4.86
CA GLN A 105 18.96 -4.08 4.48
C GLN A 105 19.22 -3.13 3.32
N ASP A 106 18.39 -3.18 2.29
CA ASP A 106 18.54 -2.36 1.08
C ASP A 106 18.45 -0.86 1.38
N LEU A 107 17.52 -0.48 2.24
CA LEU A 107 17.35 0.91 2.67
C LEU A 107 18.30 1.32 3.79
N ASN A 108 19.04 0.38 4.40
CA ASN A 108 19.76 0.58 5.65
C ASN A 108 18.87 1.28 6.71
N TYR A 109 17.61 0.82 6.79
CA TYR A 109 16.58 1.41 7.64
C TYR A 109 15.54 0.35 8.01
N ASN A 110 15.29 0.14 9.30
CA ASN A 110 14.33 -0.87 9.74
C ASN A 110 12.89 -0.45 9.43
N VAL A 111 12.28 -1.09 8.43
CA VAL A 111 10.88 -0.89 8.06
C VAL A 111 9.91 -1.67 8.96
N MET A 112 10.44 -2.40 9.93
CA MET A 112 9.68 -3.19 10.90
C MET A 112 8.75 -4.20 10.23
N PHE A 113 9.21 -4.83 9.14
CA PHE A 113 8.46 -5.91 8.51
C PHE A 113 8.55 -7.16 9.39
N SER A 114 7.39 -7.59 9.87
CA SER A 114 7.23 -8.74 10.75
C SER A 114 6.34 -9.78 10.07
N GLN A 115 6.94 -10.91 9.71
CA GLN A 115 6.26 -12.05 9.09
C GLN A 115 5.59 -12.87 10.18
N ARG A 116 4.29 -12.65 10.38
CA ARG A 116 3.47 -13.22 11.46
C ARG A 116 2.38 -14.17 10.96
N GLY A 117 2.28 -14.32 9.65
CA GLY A 117 1.17 -14.97 9.01
C GLY A 117 -0.04 -14.05 8.79
N VAL A 118 -0.71 -14.29 7.66
CA VAL A 118 -1.98 -13.66 7.31
C VAL A 118 -3.01 -14.75 7.07
N TYR A 119 -4.03 -14.78 7.91
CA TYR A 119 -5.13 -15.74 7.87
C TYR A 119 -6.34 -15.14 7.19
N ASN A 120 -6.96 -15.89 6.27
CA ASN A 120 -8.28 -15.58 5.73
C ASN A 120 -9.25 -16.66 6.21
N LEU A 121 -10.20 -16.26 7.05
CA LEU A 121 -11.20 -17.17 7.63
C LEU A 121 -12.21 -17.63 6.57
N CYS A 122 -12.62 -18.87 6.67
CA CYS A 122 -13.66 -19.50 5.85
C CYS A 122 -14.86 -19.84 6.73
N HIS A 123 -16.04 -19.38 6.31
CA HIS A 123 -17.29 -19.54 7.07
C HIS A 123 -18.27 -20.51 6.40
N THR A 124 -18.10 -20.76 5.11
CA THR A 124 -18.94 -21.64 4.30
C THR A 124 -18.14 -22.67 3.55
N LEU A 125 -18.78 -23.74 3.09
CA LEU A 125 -18.15 -24.73 2.20
C LEU A 125 -17.68 -24.10 0.89
N GLN A 126 -18.35 -23.06 0.42
CA GLN A 126 -17.92 -22.32 -0.79
C GLN A 126 -16.61 -21.58 -0.51
N ASP A 127 -16.48 -20.91 0.65
CA ASP A 127 -15.21 -20.26 1.03
C ASP A 127 -14.05 -21.27 1.08
N MET A 128 -14.30 -22.48 1.60
CA MET A 128 -13.28 -23.53 1.64
C MET A 128 -12.86 -23.98 0.25
N ARG A 129 -13.80 -24.18 -0.68
CA ARG A 129 -13.50 -24.57 -2.06
C ARG A 129 -12.72 -23.49 -2.81
N ASP A 130 -13.12 -22.22 -2.65
CA ASP A 130 -12.42 -21.08 -3.25
C ASP A 130 -11.02 -20.92 -2.64
N SER A 131 -10.88 -21.16 -1.35
CA SER A 131 -9.60 -21.15 -0.63
C SER A 131 -8.67 -22.28 -1.08
N GLU A 132 -9.20 -23.50 -1.29
CA GLU A 132 -8.43 -24.62 -1.84
C GLU A 132 -7.92 -24.32 -3.27
N ARG A 133 -8.78 -23.77 -4.11
CA ARG A 133 -8.39 -23.31 -5.46
C ARG A 133 -7.29 -22.24 -5.37
N ARG A 134 -7.45 -21.27 -4.49
CA ARG A 134 -6.46 -20.20 -4.28
C ARG A 134 -5.12 -20.74 -3.80
N VAL A 135 -5.10 -21.60 -2.79
CA VAL A 135 -3.87 -22.22 -2.28
C VAL A 135 -3.18 -23.02 -3.37
N SER A 136 -3.94 -23.75 -4.18
CA SER A 136 -3.39 -24.53 -5.30
C SER A 136 -2.76 -23.63 -6.36
N ALA A 137 -3.45 -22.55 -6.77
CA ALA A 137 -2.92 -21.56 -7.72
C ALA A 137 -1.69 -20.84 -7.16
N ASN A 138 -1.71 -20.46 -5.88
CA ASN A 138 -0.58 -19.81 -5.21
C ASN A 138 0.67 -20.71 -5.24
N ARG A 139 0.52 -22.00 -4.91
CA ARG A 139 1.65 -22.95 -4.93
C ARG A 139 2.25 -23.10 -6.33
N LEU A 140 1.42 -23.13 -7.38
CA LEU A 140 1.90 -23.16 -8.76
C LEU A 140 2.70 -21.90 -9.12
N ASN A 141 2.35 -20.75 -8.55
CA ASN A 141 3.03 -19.46 -8.74
C ASN A 141 4.20 -19.23 -7.76
N GLY A 142 4.56 -20.23 -6.95
CA GLY A 142 5.66 -20.13 -5.98
C GLY A 142 5.34 -19.27 -4.74
N VAL A 143 4.05 -18.99 -4.51
CA VAL A 143 3.55 -18.29 -3.32
C VAL A 143 3.22 -19.32 -2.25
N ASP A 144 3.68 -19.08 -1.02
CA ASP A 144 3.35 -19.94 0.13
C ASP A 144 1.87 -19.80 0.49
N GLY A 145 1.25 -20.91 0.74
CA GLY A 145 -0.16 -20.99 1.16
C GLY A 145 -0.50 -22.33 1.77
N GLU A 146 -1.22 -22.31 2.87
CA GLU A 146 -1.72 -23.48 3.56
C GLU A 146 -3.24 -23.36 3.72
N LEU A 147 -3.91 -24.52 3.74
CA LEU A 147 -5.33 -24.64 4.07
C LEU A 147 -5.46 -25.29 5.44
N LEU A 148 -6.17 -24.66 6.34
CA LEU A 148 -6.42 -25.11 7.70
C LEU A 148 -7.90 -25.48 7.86
N ASN A 149 -8.19 -26.57 8.59
CA ASN A 149 -9.54 -26.86 9.04
C ASN A 149 -9.88 -26.08 10.32
N GLY A 150 -11.16 -26.06 10.71
CA GLY A 150 -11.64 -25.30 11.86
C GLY A 150 -10.95 -25.65 13.19
N LYS A 151 -10.54 -26.91 13.38
CA LYS A 151 -9.81 -27.34 14.59
C LYS A 151 -8.42 -26.72 14.62
N GLN A 152 -7.69 -26.76 13.52
CA GLN A 152 -6.38 -26.14 13.40
C GLN A 152 -6.45 -24.61 13.60
N VAL A 153 -7.50 -23.96 13.06
CA VAL A 153 -7.73 -22.53 13.29
C VAL A 153 -7.92 -22.21 14.77
N ALA A 154 -8.73 -23.01 15.48
CA ALA A 154 -8.97 -22.84 16.91
C ALA A 154 -7.70 -23.05 17.76
N GLU A 155 -6.82 -23.97 17.33
CA GLU A 155 -5.53 -24.22 18.00
C GLU A 155 -4.54 -23.06 17.76
N GLU A 156 -4.50 -22.50 16.55
CA GLU A 156 -3.56 -21.42 16.19
C GLU A 156 -4.02 -20.02 16.64
N ILE A 157 -5.35 -19.82 16.79
CA ILE A 157 -5.94 -18.53 17.18
C ILE A 157 -6.85 -18.70 18.40
N PRO A 158 -6.30 -18.84 19.60
CA PRO A 158 -7.05 -19.30 20.77
C PRO A 158 -8.11 -18.31 21.30
N TYR A 159 -8.06 -17.04 20.94
CA TYR A 159 -9.05 -16.04 21.35
C TYR A 159 -10.19 -15.84 20.34
N LEU A 160 -10.12 -16.53 19.19
CA LEU A 160 -11.16 -16.51 18.17
C LEU A 160 -12.32 -17.42 18.62
N ASP A 161 -13.55 -16.93 18.52
CA ASP A 161 -14.73 -17.77 18.80
C ASP A 161 -15.00 -18.71 17.63
N CYS A 162 -14.52 -19.94 17.77
CA CYS A 162 -14.74 -21.03 16.82
C CYS A 162 -15.95 -21.92 17.20
N SER A 163 -16.83 -21.46 18.10
CA SER A 163 -18.03 -22.20 18.46
C SER A 163 -19.02 -22.27 17.29
N LYS A 164 -19.90 -23.27 17.33
CA LYS A 164 -20.94 -23.44 16.29
C LYS A 164 -22.13 -22.48 16.45
N ASN A 165 -22.15 -21.70 17.52
CA ASN A 165 -23.28 -20.83 17.88
C ASN A 165 -23.09 -19.39 17.37
N THR A 166 -21.98 -19.08 16.70
CA THR A 166 -21.72 -17.78 16.12
C THR A 166 -22.54 -17.59 14.84
N ARG A 167 -22.84 -16.35 14.49
CA ARG A 167 -23.52 -15.98 13.22
C ARG A 167 -22.69 -16.43 12.01
N TYR A 168 -21.38 -16.38 12.12
CA TYR A 168 -20.43 -16.74 11.08
C TYR A 168 -19.50 -17.87 11.58
N PRO A 169 -19.97 -19.14 11.66
CA PRO A 169 -19.17 -20.26 12.12
C PRO A 169 -17.89 -20.40 11.31
N ILE A 170 -16.76 -20.64 11.96
CA ILE A 170 -15.46 -20.78 11.31
C ILE A 170 -15.22 -22.25 11.03
N ILE A 171 -15.13 -22.62 9.75
CA ILE A 171 -14.93 -24.01 9.33
C ILE A 171 -13.49 -24.26 8.83
N GLY A 172 -12.73 -23.21 8.60
CA GLY A 172 -11.32 -23.28 8.19
C GLY A 172 -10.74 -21.90 7.92
N ALA A 173 -9.54 -21.89 7.39
CA ALA A 173 -8.85 -20.68 6.94
C ALA A 173 -7.78 -21.03 5.89
N THR A 174 -7.37 -20.03 5.11
CA THR A 174 -6.07 -20.07 4.47
C THR A 174 -5.07 -19.28 5.31
N VAL A 175 -3.79 -19.65 5.27
CA VAL A 175 -2.72 -18.88 5.88
C VAL A 175 -1.54 -18.74 4.93
N GLN A 176 -1.01 -17.53 4.86
CA GLN A 176 0.28 -17.24 4.24
C GLN A 176 1.28 -16.89 5.34
N ARG A 177 2.23 -17.80 5.62
CA ARG A 177 3.21 -17.65 6.72
C ARG A 177 4.19 -16.51 6.50
N ARG A 178 4.62 -16.26 5.26
CA ARG A 178 5.49 -15.16 4.90
C ARG A 178 4.79 -13.80 4.94
N GLY A 179 3.47 -13.76 4.98
CA GLY A 179 2.70 -12.53 5.18
C GLY A 179 2.86 -11.96 6.58
N GLY A 180 2.47 -10.71 6.76
CA GLY A 180 2.56 -10.04 8.05
C GLY A 180 2.24 -8.56 8.00
N VAL A 181 2.97 -7.77 8.79
CA VAL A 181 2.78 -6.31 8.90
C VAL A 181 4.11 -5.57 8.81
N ALA A 182 4.07 -4.31 8.34
CA ALA A 182 5.21 -3.40 8.34
C ALA A 182 4.79 -2.01 8.84
N ARG A 183 5.73 -1.17 9.26
CA ARG A 183 5.41 0.21 9.69
C ARG A 183 5.34 1.14 8.47
N HIS A 184 4.18 1.70 8.22
CA HIS A 184 3.95 2.55 7.03
C HIS A 184 4.80 3.82 7.01
N ASP A 185 4.99 4.47 8.15
CA ASP A 185 5.85 5.62 8.32
C ASP A 185 7.33 5.25 8.08
N ALA A 186 7.80 4.16 8.69
CA ALA A 186 9.15 3.66 8.51
C ALA A 186 9.44 3.29 7.05
N VAL A 187 8.48 2.72 6.33
CA VAL A 187 8.59 2.41 4.90
C VAL A 187 8.75 3.69 4.08
N ALA A 188 7.86 4.68 4.28
CA ALA A 188 7.93 5.95 3.55
C ALA A 188 9.22 6.70 3.84
N TRP A 189 9.62 6.79 5.10
CA TRP A 189 10.84 7.50 5.50
C TRP A 189 12.13 6.77 5.10
N GLY A 190 12.11 5.44 5.13
CA GLY A 190 13.21 4.61 4.64
C GLY A 190 13.50 4.87 3.16
N PHE A 191 12.46 4.82 2.32
CA PHE A 191 12.58 5.14 0.90
C PHE A 191 12.96 6.61 0.66
N ALA A 192 12.34 7.55 1.37
CA ALA A 192 12.66 8.98 1.25
C ALA A 192 14.13 9.27 1.58
N ARG A 193 14.61 8.75 2.71
CA ARG A 193 15.99 8.89 3.14
C ARG A 193 16.97 8.28 2.14
N ALA A 194 16.67 7.08 1.65
CA ALA A 194 17.54 6.40 0.69
C ALA A 194 17.55 7.09 -0.68
N ALA A 195 16.40 7.56 -1.16
CA ALA A 195 16.29 8.31 -2.41
C ALA A 195 17.05 9.66 -2.33
N ASP A 196 16.87 10.40 -1.24
CA ASP A 196 17.59 11.67 -1.00
C ASP A 196 19.11 11.46 -0.97
N ALA A 197 19.59 10.40 -0.31
CA ALA A 197 21.02 10.05 -0.25
C ALA A 197 21.60 9.72 -1.63
N LEU A 198 20.77 9.25 -2.57
CA LEU A 198 21.14 8.99 -3.96
C LEU A 198 21.01 10.24 -4.86
N GLY A 199 20.63 11.40 -4.32
CA GLY A 199 20.55 12.66 -5.05
C GLY A 199 19.16 13.04 -5.58
N VAL A 200 18.13 12.27 -5.27
CA VAL A 200 16.73 12.62 -5.63
C VAL A 200 16.28 13.84 -4.84
N ASP A 201 15.57 14.77 -5.49
CA ASP A 201 15.02 15.96 -4.85
C ASP A 201 13.59 15.68 -4.34
N LEU A 202 13.39 15.77 -3.01
CA LEU A 202 12.11 15.58 -2.35
C LEU A 202 11.45 16.94 -2.08
N ILE A 203 10.47 17.30 -2.89
CA ILE A 203 9.83 18.64 -2.91
C ILE A 203 8.47 18.56 -2.25
N GLN A 204 8.41 18.86 -0.97
CA GLN A 204 7.18 18.88 -0.16
C GLN A 204 6.46 20.24 -0.24
N GLN A 205 5.20 20.28 0.21
CA GLN A 205 4.36 21.47 0.25
C GLN A 205 4.27 22.16 -1.13
N THR A 206 4.23 21.34 -2.19
CA THR A 206 4.19 21.79 -3.57
C THR A 206 3.14 20.98 -4.31
N GLU A 207 2.03 21.64 -4.64
CA GLU A 207 0.89 20.99 -5.29
C GLU A 207 1.03 21.09 -6.80
N VAL A 208 0.89 19.95 -7.48
CA VAL A 208 0.75 19.90 -8.94
C VAL A 208 -0.70 20.27 -9.29
N ILE A 209 -0.87 21.33 -10.04
CA ILE A 209 -2.16 21.89 -10.45
C ILE A 209 -2.45 21.73 -11.95
N GLY A 210 -1.49 21.17 -12.71
CA GLY A 210 -1.65 20.93 -14.13
C GLY A 210 -0.43 20.29 -14.77
N PHE A 211 -0.55 20.02 -16.06
CA PHE A 211 0.52 19.44 -16.88
C PHE A 211 0.72 20.29 -18.14
N ARG A 212 1.94 20.73 -18.38
CA ARG A 212 2.28 21.47 -19.60
C ARG A 212 2.54 20.50 -20.73
N LYS A 213 1.96 20.81 -21.90
CA LYS A 213 2.15 20.03 -23.12
C LYS A 213 2.62 20.93 -24.26
N GLU A 214 3.55 20.40 -25.05
CA GLU A 214 3.96 20.98 -26.32
C GLU A 214 3.73 19.95 -27.42
N ASN A 215 3.00 20.32 -28.46
CA ASN A 215 2.59 19.43 -29.55
C ASN A 215 1.94 18.11 -29.04
N GLY A 216 1.15 18.19 -27.96
CA GLY A 216 0.49 17.04 -27.34
C GLY A 216 1.36 16.20 -26.40
N VAL A 217 2.66 16.45 -26.33
CA VAL A 217 3.63 15.73 -25.48
C VAL A 217 3.77 16.42 -24.12
N CYS A 218 3.71 15.69 -23.03
CA CYS A 218 3.96 16.23 -21.70
C CYS A 218 5.44 16.61 -21.54
N ILE A 219 5.68 17.87 -21.14
CA ILE A 219 7.03 18.41 -20.92
C ILE A 219 7.29 18.81 -19.48
N GLY A 220 6.34 18.61 -18.57
CA GLY A 220 6.49 18.89 -17.15
C GLY A 220 5.17 19.16 -16.45
N VAL A 221 5.30 19.61 -15.19
CA VAL A 221 4.18 19.84 -14.28
C VAL A 221 4.07 21.32 -13.92
N GLU A 222 2.84 21.82 -13.89
CA GLU A 222 2.52 23.12 -13.31
C GLU A 222 2.26 22.95 -11.83
N THR A 223 2.89 23.75 -11.00
CA THR A 223 2.70 23.71 -9.55
C THR A 223 2.25 25.06 -9.01
N ASN A 224 1.72 25.07 -7.80
CA ASN A 224 1.41 26.30 -7.08
C ASN A 224 2.65 27.18 -6.77
N LYS A 225 3.86 26.69 -7.11
CA LYS A 225 5.14 27.41 -6.94
C LYS A 225 5.89 27.63 -8.26
N GLY A 226 5.25 27.36 -9.39
CA GLY A 226 5.82 27.52 -10.72
C GLY A 226 5.98 26.21 -11.48
N PHE A 227 6.49 26.32 -12.69
CA PHE A 227 6.67 25.20 -13.61
C PHE A 227 7.94 24.41 -13.31
N ILE A 228 7.83 23.09 -13.39
CA ILE A 228 8.96 22.14 -13.28
C ILE A 228 8.96 21.30 -14.56
N GLY A 229 10.00 21.47 -15.39
CA GLY A 229 10.18 20.69 -16.61
C GLY A 229 10.57 19.24 -16.33
N ALA A 230 10.13 18.30 -17.20
CA ALA A 230 10.44 16.89 -17.09
C ALA A 230 10.51 16.21 -18.46
N LYS A 231 11.48 15.31 -18.67
CA LYS A 231 11.48 14.44 -19.84
C LYS A 231 10.40 13.37 -19.75
N ARG A 232 10.08 12.89 -18.53
CA ARG A 232 8.99 11.96 -18.24
C ARG A 232 8.32 12.32 -16.92
N VAL A 233 7.02 12.09 -16.85
CA VAL A 233 6.21 12.34 -15.65
C VAL A 233 5.55 11.04 -15.22
N GLY A 234 5.78 10.62 -13.97
CA GLY A 234 5.10 9.51 -13.32
C GLY A 234 4.08 10.01 -12.30
N VAL A 235 2.81 9.68 -12.45
CA VAL A 235 1.74 10.11 -11.54
C VAL A 235 1.37 8.96 -10.60
N VAL A 236 1.48 9.19 -9.28
CA VAL A 236 1.33 8.19 -8.22
C VAL A 236 0.53 8.78 -7.05
N THR A 237 -0.70 9.20 -7.34
CA THR A 237 -1.49 10.04 -6.43
C THR A 237 -2.68 9.33 -5.77
N ALA A 238 -2.72 7.98 -5.85
CA ALA A 238 -3.77 7.15 -5.23
C ALA A 238 -5.18 7.71 -5.53
N GLY A 239 -6.05 7.88 -4.55
CA GLY A 239 -7.41 8.38 -4.73
C GLY A 239 -7.55 9.71 -5.46
N ASN A 240 -6.46 10.48 -5.65
CA ASN A 240 -6.48 11.70 -6.46
C ASN A 240 -6.11 11.46 -7.94
N SER A 241 -5.86 10.22 -8.35
CA SER A 241 -5.39 9.92 -9.71
C SER A 241 -6.42 10.26 -10.78
N GLY A 242 -7.71 10.10 -10.51
CA GLY A 242 -8.78 10.54 -11.42
C GLY A 242 -8.78 12.05 -11.66
N HIS A 243 -8.50 12.84 -10.62
CA HIS A 243 -8.34 14.29 -10.75
C HIS A 243 -7.10 14.65 -11.59
N MET A 244 -5.98 14.00 -11.35
CA MET A 244 -4.76 14.22 -12.13
C MET A 244 -4.94 13.84 -13.61
N ALA A 245 -5.62 12.74 -13.90
CA ALA A 245 -5.96 12.35 -15.26
C ALA A 245 -6.84 13.39 -15.97
N LYS A 246 -7.83 13.95 -15.26
CA LYS A 246 -8.67 15.05 -15.77
C LYS A 246 -7.84 16.29 -16.09
N LEU A 247 -6.90 16.68 -15.24
CA LEU A 247 -5.96 17.78 -15.50
C LEU A 247 -5.05 17.49 -16.70
N ALA A 248 -4.71 16.22 -16.92
CA ALA A 248 -3.94 15.76 -18.09
C ALA A 248 -4.80 15.62 -19.37
N GLY A 249 -6.12 15.78 -19.30
CA GLY A 249 -7.04 15.77 -20.43
C GLY A 249 -7.53 14.38 -20.86
N PHE A 250 -7.52 13.39 -19.96
CA PHE A 250 -8.11 12.07 -20.19
C PHE A 250 -8.84 11.56 -18.94
N ARG A 251 -9.52 10.42 -19.04
CA ARG A 251 -10.24 9.78 -17.93
C ARG A 251 -9.62 8.44 -17.60
N LEU A 252 -9.56 8.15 -16.30
CA LEU A 252 -9.28 6.81 -15.77
C LEU A 252 -10.61 6.15 -15.35
N PRO A 253 -10.79 4.85 -15.56
CA PRO A 253 -11.93 4.10 -15.06
C PRO A 253 -11.73 3.76 -13.58
N ILE A 254 -11.66 4.78 -12.73
CA ILE A 254 -11.48 4.64 -11.29
C ILE A 254 -12.50 5.47 -10.54
N GLU A 255 -12.90 4.96 -9.40
CA GLU A 255 -13.70 5.67 -8.41
C GLU A 255 -12.92 5.81 -7.10
N SER A 256 -13.18 6.87 -6.35
CA SER A 256 -12.47 7.16 -5.10
C SER A 256 -13.43 7.06 -3.93
N HIS A 257 -13.10 6.18 -2.97
CA HIS A 257 -13.93 5.91 -1.81
C HIS A 257 -13.14 6.01 -0.51
N PRO A 258 -13.75 6.50 0.58
CA PRO A 258 -13.16 6.39 1.91
C PRO A 258 -13.08 4.92 2.35
N LEU A 259 -11.88 4.42 2.63
CA LEU A 259 -11.65 3.13 3.28
C LEU A 259 -11.28 3.39 4.73
N GLN A 260 -12.06 2.83 5.66
CA GLN A 260 -12.00 3.17 7.07
C GLN A 260 -11.19 2.16 7.88
N ALA A 261 -10.58 2.65 8.94
CA ALA A 261 -9.90 1.85 9.93
C ALA A 261 -9.98 2.50 11.31
N LEU A 262 -9.68 1.72 12.34
CA LEU A 262 -9.62 2.19 13.72
C LEU A 262 -8.46 1.55 14.48
N VAL A 263 -8.08 2.17 15.58
CA VAL A 263 -7.08 1.66 16.52
C VAL A 263 -7.63 1.72 17.94
N SER A 264 -7.36 0.64 18.69
CA SER A 264 -7.76 0.55 20.10
C SER A 264 -6.75 1.20 21.06
N GLU A 265 -7.09 1.25 22.34
CA GLU A 265 -6.11 1.35 23.40
C GLU A 265 -5.17 0.14 23.38
N PRO A 266 -3.91 0.28 23.85
CA PRO A 266 -2.98 -0.84 23.93
C PRO A 266 -3.41 -1.85 24.99
N ILE A 267 -3.37 -3.12 24.63
CA ILE A 267 -3.62 -4.25 25.54
C ILE A 267 -2.42 -5.22 25.50
N LYS A 268 -2.40 -6.19 26.40
CA LYS A 268 -1.40 -7.28 26.34
C LYS A 268 -1.48 -8.00 25.00
N PRO A 269 -0.34 -8.52 24.48
CA PRO A 269 -0.34 -9.30 23.23
C PRO A 269 -1.26 -10.52 23.35
N ILE A 270 -2.24 -10.59 22.44
CA ILE A 270 -3.19 -11.71 22.32
C ILE A 270 -3.40 -12.12 20.85
N ILE A 271 -2.98 -11.29 19.90
CA ILE A 271 -3.12 -11.53 18.46
C ILE A 271 -1.74 -11.44 17.82
N ASP A 272 -1.13 -12.60 17.53
CA ASP A 272 0.22 -12.67 16.97
C ASP A 272 0.28 -12.63 15.45
N SER A 273 -0.88 -12.69 14.80
CA SER A 273 -1.00 -12.74 13.33
C SER A 273 -1.97 -11.68 12.81
N VAL A 274 -2.11 -11.61 11.50
CA VAL A 274 -3.19 -10.85 10.86
C VAL A 274 -4.35 -11.80 10.57
N ILE A 275 -5.54 -11.45 11.01
CA ILE A 275 -6.75 -12.26 10.83
C ILE A 275 -7.74 -11.46 10.01
N MET A 276 -8.20 -12.03 8.92
CA MET A 276 -9.13 -11.42 7.96
C MET A 276 -10.36 -12.29 7.79
N SER A 277 -11.52 -11.68 7.63
CA SER A 277 -12.75 -12.36 7.27
C SER A 277 -13.48 -11.58 6.18
N ASN A 278 -13.69 -12.23 5.05
CA ASN A 278 -14.44 -11.64 3.95
C ASN A 278 -15.95 -11.57 4.25
N ALA A 279 -16.48 -12.55 4.99
CA ALA A 279 -17.91 -12.60 5.31
C ALA A 279 -18.38 -11.41 6.16
N VAL A 280 -17.49 -10.87 7.00
CA VAL A 280 -17.79 -9.71 7.87
C VAL A 280 -17.05 -8.44 7.44
N HIS A 281 -16.35 -8.47 6.32
CA HIS A 281 -15.55 -7.35 5.80
C HIS A 281 -14.64 -6.70 6.86
N GLY A 282 -14.01 -7.54 7.69
CA GLY A 282 -13.20 -7.09 8.79
C GLY A 282 -11.85 -7.81 8.85
N TYR A 283 -10.85 -7.10 9.33
CA TYR A 283 -9.54 -7.68 9.66
C TYR A 283 -8.98 -7.02 10.90
N ILE A 284 -8.16 -7.78 11.62
CA ILE A 284 -7.53 -7.35 12.85
C ILE A 284 -6.07 -7.80 12.88
N SER A 285 -5.22 -6.93 13.40
CA SER A 285 -3.85 -7.25 13.79
C SER A 285 -3.49 -6.50 15.06
N GLN A 286 -2.45 -6.94 15.77
CA GLN A 286 -1.97 -6.24 16.95
C GLN A 286 -0.57 -5.69 16.71
N SER A 287 -0.36 -4.42 17.06
CA SER A 287 0.95 -3.78 16.96
C SER A 287 1.88 -4.23 18.10
N ASP A 288 3.19 -4.03 17.93
CA ASP A 288 4.17 -4.33 18.97
C ASP A 288 3.99 -3.46 20.24
N LYS A 289 3.22 -2.36 20.14
CA LYS A 289 2.84 -1.53 21.28
C LYS A 289 1.60 -2.02 22.02
N GLY A 290 0.91 -3.02 21.46
CA GLY A 290 -0.31 -3.60 22.01
C GLY A 290 -1.61 -3.05 21.41
N ASP A 291 -1.57 -2.00 20.59
CA ASP A 291 -2.76 -1.46 19.94
C ASP A 291 -3.32 -2.47 18.94
N LEU A 292 -4.63 -2.67 18.94
CA LEU A 292 -5.32 -3.42 17.90
C LEU A 292 -5.58 -2.49 16.71
N VAL A 293 -5.11 -2.87 15.55
CA VAL A 293 -5.40 -2.20 14.27
C VAL A 293 -6.49 -2.99 13.58
N ILE A 294 -7.65 -2.37 13.41
CA ILE A 294 -8.84 -2.99 12.86
C ILE A 294 -9.22 -2.25 11.59
N GLY A 295 -9.33 -3.00 10.52
CA GLY A 295 -9.77 -2.49 9.23
C GLY A 295 -11.23 -2.78 9.00
N ALA A 296 -11.82 -1.87 8.29
CA ALA A 296 -13.23 -1.76 8.06
C ALA A 296 -13.57 -1.72 6.57
N GLY A 297 -14.84 -1.62 6.31
CA GLY A 297 -15.38 -1.48 4.99
C GLY A 297 -15.07 -0.13 4.34
N ILE A 298 -15.47 -0.06 3.11
CA ILE A 298 -15.45 1.12 2.24
C ILE A 298 -16.82 1.82 2.35
N ASP A 299 -16.83 3.15 2.30
CA ASP A 299 -18.08 3.88 2.09
C ASP A 299 -18.62 3.57 0.69
N SER A 300 -19.91 3.30 0.59
CA SER A 300 -20.57 2.93 -0.68
C SER A 300 -20.70 4.09 -1.68
N TRP A 301 -20.36 5.31 -1.28
CA TRP A 301 -20.41 6.50 -2.14
C TRP A 301 -19.01 7.03 -2.44
N VAL A 302 -18.86 7.60 -3.63
CA VAL A 302 -17.65 8.32 -4.04
C VAL A 302 -17.42 9.52 -3.12
N GLY A 303 -16.23 9.63 -2.55
CA GLY A 303 -15.91 10.70 -1.62
C GLY A 303 -14.43 10.82 -1.26
N TYR A 304 -14.08 11.96 -0.67
CA TYR A 304 -12.72 12.28 -0.23
C TYR A 304 -12.65 12.53 1.29
N GLY A 305 -13.64 12.06 2.04
CA GLY A 305 -13.67 12.16 3.49
C GLY A 305 -12.61 11.27 4.14
N GLN A 306 -11.86 11.82 5.10
CA GLN A 306 -10.74 11.10 5.75
C GLN A 306 -10.99 10.84 7.25
N ARG A 307 -12.22 11.00 7.73
CA ARG A 307 -12.57 10.81 9.15
C ARG A 307 -13.24 9.49 9.45
N GLY A 308 -13.87 8.87 8.47
CA GLY A 308 -14.72 7.71 8.64
C GLY A 308 -16.18 8.07 8.94
N SER A 309 -17.05 7.08 8.89
CA SER A 309 -18.49 7.19 9.15
C SER A 309 -18.92 6.22 10.25
N TYR A 310 -19.91 6.61 11.02
CA TYR A 310 -20.42 5.81 12.13
C TYR A 310 -20.95 4.43 11.69
N PRO A 311 -21.78 4.33 10.62
CA PRO A 311 -22.33 3.03 10.23
C PRO A 311 -21.27 1.98 9.87
N VAL A 312 -20.20 2.39 9.16
CA VAL A 312 -19.12 1.47 8.78
C VAL A 312 -18.34 1.01 10.01
N ILE A 313 -18.01 1.93 10.91
CA ILE A 313 -17.26 1.60 12.13
C ILE A 313 -18.09 0.73 13.07
N GLU A 314 -19.38 1.03 13.24
CA GLU A 314 -20.29 0.23 14.07
C GLU A 314 -20.37 -1.21 13.56
N HIS A 315 -20.61 -1.40 12.27
CA HIS A 315 -20.64 -2.73 11.65
C HIS A 315 -19.33 -3.49 11.87
N THR A 316 -18.21 -2.84 11.66
CA THR A 316 -16.89 -3.45 11.85
C THR A 316 -16.63 -3.86 13.29
N ILE A 317 -16.96 -2.99 14.26
CA ILE A 317 -16.79 -3.31 15.69
C ILE A 317 -17.68 -4.49 16.09
N GLN A 318 -18.94 -4.51 15.64
CA GLN A 318 -19.86 -5.62 15.90
C GLN A 318 -19.28 -6.94 15.38
N ALA A 319 -18.79 -6.96 14.15
CA ALA A 319 -18.19 -8.15 13.55
C ALA A 319 -16.92 -8.63 14.30
N ILE A 320 -16.05 -7.70 14.67
CA ILE A 320 -14.82 -8.03 15.40
C ILE A 320 -15.12 -8.53 16.81
N VAL A 321 -16.09 -7.93 17.53
CA VAL A 321 -16.46 -8.37 18.89
C VAL A 321 -17.17 -9.72 18.84
N GLU A 322 -17.93 -10.01 17.78
CA GLU A 322 -18.51 -11.35 17.58
C GLU A 322 -17.44 -12.43 17.37
N MET A 323 -16.41 -12.14 16.57
CA MET A 323 -15.30 -13.06 16.36
C MET A 323 -14.35 -13.17 17.56
N PHE A 324 -14.18 -12.09 18.30
CA PHE A 324 -13.29 -11.98 19.46
C PHE A 324 -14.02 -11.38 20.66
N PRO A 325 -14.89 -12.15 21.37
CA PRO A 325 -15.67 -11.65 22.52
C PRO A 325 -14.81 -11.07 23.64
N VAL A 326 -13.57 -11.52 23.78
CA VAL A 326 -12.57 -10.99 24.72
C VAL A 326 -12.32 -9.48 24.55
N LEU A 327 -12.56 -8.95 23.35
CA LEU A 327 -12.34 -7.54 23.01
C LEU A 327 -13.52 -6.62 23.36
N SER A 328 -14.65 -7.15 23.86
CA SER A 328 -15.88 -6.39 24.11
C SER A 328 -15.74 -5.18 25.03
N ARG A 329 -14.69 -5.11 25.85
CA ARG A 329 -14.42 -4.00 26.78
C ARG A 329 -13.25 -3.10 26.37
N VAL A 330 -12.60 -3.39 25.24
CA VAL A 330 -11.47 -2.61 24.76
C VAL A 330 -11.97 -1.29 24.17
N ARG A 331 -11.30 -0.20 24.52
CA ARG A 331 -11.70 1.14 24.06
C ARG A 331 -11.08 1.46 22.70
N MET A 332 -11.85 2.12 21.87
CA MET A 332 -11.36 2.68 20.61
C MET A 332 -10.70 4.04 20.90
N ASN A 333 -9.45 4.21 20.45
CA ASN A 333 -8.72 5.47 20.59
C ASN A 333 -8.95 6.40 19.42
N ARG A 334 -8.98 5.86 18.19
CA ARG A 334 -9.03 6.66 16.97
C ARG A 334 -9.62 5.89 15.81
N GLN A 335 -10.32 6.62 14.94
CA GLN A 335 -10.73 6.16 13.60
C GLN A 335 -10.22 7.13 12.54
N TRP A 336 -10.07 6.65 11.32
CA TRP A 336 -9.69 7.46 10.15
C TRP A 336 -10.16 6.80 8.85
N GLY A 337 -10.11 7.54 7.74
CA GLY A 337 -10.33 7.01 6.40
C GLY A 337 -9.16 7.36 5.47
N GLY A 338 -8.75 6.41 4.64
CA GLY A 338 -7.91 6.65 3.46
C GLY A 338 -8.77 6.76 2.22
N ILE A 339 -8.31 7.44 1.19
CA ILE A 339 -9.02 7.54 -0.08
C ILE A 339 -8.45 6.51 -1.04
N VAL A 340 -9.15 5.38 -1.17
CA VAL A 340 -8.76 4.34 -2.13
C VAL A 340 -9.32 4.64 -3.51
N ASP A 341 -8.59 4.24 -4.52
CA ASP A 341 -8.93 4.32 -5.93
C ASP A 341 -9.25 2.91 -6.44
N THR A 342 -10.52 2.65 -6.69
CA THR A 342 -11.00 1.35 -7.16
C THR A 342 -11.17 1.33 -8.67
N THR A 343 -10.81 0.21 -9.27
CA THR A 343 -10.99 -0.09 -10.71
C THR A 343 -12.11 -1.10 -10.90
N PRO A 344 -12.72 -1.19 -12.08
CA PRO A 344 -13.78 -2.15 -12.35
C PRO A 344 -13.41 -3.62 -12.13
N ASP A 345 -12.12 -3.97 -12.25
CA ASP A 345 -11.60 -5.33 -12.07
C ASP A 345 -10.78 -5.51 -10.79
N ALA A 346 -10.85 -4.56 -9.86
CA ALA A 346 -10.10 -4.55 -8.60
C ALA A 346 -8.58 -4.71 -8.74
N CYS A 347 -8.02 -4.40 -9.91
CA CYS A 347 -6.58 -4.48 -10.21
C CYS A 347 -5.98 -3.11 -10.47
N PRO A 348 -4.69 -2.88 -10.13
CA PRO A 348 -4.05 -1.59 -10.33
C PRO A 348 -3.92 -1.22 -11.81
N ILE A 349 -3.66 0.05 -12.06
CA ILE A 349 -3.25 0.58 -13.35
C ILE A 349 -1.78 0.96 -13.24
N ILE A 350 -0.91 0.27 -13.98
CA ILE A 350 0.50 0.62 -14.15
C ILE A 350 0.72 0.75 -15.67
N SER A 351 0.66 1.97 -16.20
CA SER A 351 0.48 2.14 -17.63
C SER A 351 1.10 3.43 -18.17
N LYS A 352 1.46 3.41 -19.45
CA LYS A 352 1.51 4.61 -20.28
C LYS A 352 0.10 5.20 -20.37
N THR A 353 0.04 6.48 -20.73
CA THR A 353 -1.22 7.19 -20.93
C THR A 353 -1.37 7.62 -22.39
N PRO A 354 -2.56 8.08 -22.80
CA PRO A 354 -2.73 8.71 -24.12
C PRO A 354 -1.85 9.97 -24.33
N VAL A 355 -1.30 10.54 -23.25
CA VAL A 355 -0.38 11.68 -23.32
C VAL A 355 1.06 11.16 -23.33
N PRO A 356 1.83 11.31 -24.42
CA PRO A 356 3.21 10.87 -24.47
C PRO A 356 4.07 11.46 -23.33
N ASN A 357 5.07 10.69 -22.88
CA ASN A 357 5.93 10.97 -21.73
C ASN A 357 5.25 11.01 -20.36
N MET A 358 3.98 10.61 -20.27
CA MET A 358 3.23 10.52 -19.01
C MET A 358 2.84 9.07 -18.71
N PHE A 359 3.05 8.69 -17.46
CA PHE A 359 2.78 7.34 -16.93
C PHE A 359 1.96 7.46 -15.64
N PHE A 360 1.08 6.50 -15.40
CA PHE A 360 0.30 6.42 -14.17
C PHE A 360 0.53 5.10 -13.44
N ASN A 361 0.55 5.18 -12.11
CA ASN A 361 0.58 4.04 -11.21
C ASN A 361 -0.43 4.29 -10.10
N CYS A 362 -1.62 3.73 -10.25
CA CYS A 362 -2.80 4.02 -9.43
C CYS A 362 -3.81 2.86 -9.46
N GLY A 363 -5.03 3.04 -8.95
CA GLY A 363 -6.09 2.04 -8.98
C GLY A 363 -5.83 0.84 -8.05
N TRP A 364 -5.09 1.04 -6.98
CA TRP A 364 -4.63 -0.03 -6.10
C TRP A 364 -5.70 -0.54 -5.13
N GLY A 365 -6.80 0.18 -4.98
CA GLY A 365 -7.83 -0.19 -4.02
C GLY A 365 -7.25 -0.49 -2.63
N THR A 366 -7.56 -1.65 -2.08
CA THR A 366 -7.03 -2.14 -0.80
C THR A 366 -5.65 -2.81 -0.91
N GLY A 367 -5.15 -3.00 -2.12
CA GLY A 367 -3.89 -3.72 -2.41
C GLY A 367 -2.61 -2.89 -2.32
N GLY A 368 -2.69 -1.57 -2.23
CA GLY A 368 -1.57 -0.67 -2.48
C GLY A 368 -0.35 -0.85 -1.58
N PHE A 369 -0.53 -0.84 -0.26
CA PHE A 369 0.61 -0.84 0.66
C PHE A 369 1.53 -2.05 0.48
N LYS A 370 0.96 -3.24 0.39
CA LYS A 370 1.72 -4.49 0.23
C LYS A 370 2.50 -4.56 -1.08
N ALA A 371 2.06 -3.83 -2.09
CA ALA A 371 2.74 -3.74 -3.38
C ALA A 371 3.87 -2.69 -3.42
N THR A 372 4.03 -1.85 -2.40
CA THR A 372 4.89 -0.65 -2.42
C THR A 372 6.28 -0.89 -3.03
N PRO A 373 7.13 -1.83 -2.57
CA PRO A 373 8.44 -2.02 -3.16
C PRO A 373 8.35 -2.57 -4.59
N GLY A 374 7.50 -3.57 -4.86
CA GLY A 374 7.35 -4.18 -6.18
C GLY A 374 6.79 -3.21 -7.21
N SER A 375 5.75 -2.47 -6.84
CA SER A 375 5.17 -1.41 -7.66
C SER A 375 6.20 -0.33 -7.99
N GLY A 376 6.95 0.14 -6.99
CA GLY A 376 7.99 1.14 -7.19
C GLY A 376 9.10 0.67 -8.12
N ASN A 377 9.55 -0.58 -7.95
CA ASN A 377 10.58 -1.22 -8.78
C ASN A 377 10.12 -1.34 -10.25
N VAL A 378 8.96 -1.93 -10.47
CA VAL A 378 8.37 -2.15 -11.79
C VAL A 378 8.07 -0.83 -12.52
N PHE A 379 7.57 0.17 -11.78
CA PHE A 379 7.26 1.48 -12.35
C PHE A 379 8.52 2.29 -12.65
N ALA A 380 9.56 2.20 -11.81
CA ALA A 380 10.86 2.80 -12.07
C ALA A 380 11.50 2.25 -13.34
N ALA A 381 11.49 0.93 -13.53
CA ALA A 381 11.98 0.28 -14.74
C ALA A 381 11.20 0.74 -15.99
N SER A 382 9.88 0.89 -15.86
CA SER A 382 9.02 1.37 -16.95
C SER A 382 9.34 2.83 -17.31
N LEU A 383 9.50 3.69 -16.33
CA LEU A 383 9.88 5.09 -16.53
C LEU A 383 11.30 5.21 -17.11
N ALA A 384 12.26 4.41 -16.63
CA ALA A 384 13.65 4.45 -17.10
C ALA A 384 13.77 4.09 -18.58
N LYS A 385 13.05 3.05 -19.01
CA LYS A 385 13.11 2.55 -20.39
C LYS A 385 12.14 3.27 -21.34
N GLY A 386 11.09 3.90 -20.82
CA GLY A 386 9.99 4.43 -21.62
C GLY A 386 9.07 3.34 -22.17
N GLU A 387 9.19 2.10 -21.67
CA GLU A 387 8.39 0.93 -22.03
C GLU A 387 7.90 0.22 -20.77
N MET A 388 6.73 -0.43 -20.86
CA MET A 388 6.17 -1.11 -19.69
C MET A 388 6.99 -2.36 -19.34
N HIS A 389 7.33 -2.47 -18.07
CA HIS A 389 7.96 -3.68 -17.52
C HIS A 389 7.04 -4.91 -17.73
N PRO A 390 7.57 -6.13 -17.97
CA PRO A 390 6.75 -7.33 -18.20
C PRO A 390 5.66 -7.54 -17.13
N LEU A 391 5.98 -7.39 -15.84
CA LEU A 391 5.01 -7.49 -14.75
C LEU A 391 3.96 -6.36 -14.73
N ALA A 392 4.19 -5.25 -15.43
CA ALA A 392 3.23 -4.15 -15.53
C ALA A 392 2.30 -4.27 -16.74
N LYS A 393 2.71 -5.01 -17.77
CA LYS A 393 1.94 -5.10 -19.04
C LYS A 393 0.48 -5.52 -18.85
N PRO A 394 0.14 -6.52 -18.00
CA PRO A 394 -1.25 -6.91 -17.79
C PRO A 394 -2.09 -5.78 -17.17
N PHE A 395 -1.45 -4.87 -16.44
CA PHE A 395 -2.10 -3.77 -15.73
C PHE A 395 -2.21 -2.49 -16.57
N SER A 396 -2.07 -2.59 -17.91
CA SER A 396 -2.29 -1.48 -18.84
C SER A 396 -3.72 -0.95 -18.74
N ILE A 397 -3.89 0.37 -18.89
CA ILE A 397 -5.21 1.01 -19.04
C ILE A 397 -6.00 0.46 -20.22
N ASP A 398 -5.31 -0.04 -21.27
CA ASP A 398 -5.94 -0.56 -22.50
C ASP A 398 -6.79 -1.81 -22.23
N ARG A 399 -6.55 -2.54 -21.11
CA ARG A 399 -7.34 -3.72 -20.74
C ARG A 399 -8.83 -3.43 -20.57
N PHE A 400 -9.19 -2.19 -20.21
CA PHE A 400 -10.59 -1.78 -20.11
C PHE A 400 -11.26 -1.52 -21.47
N HIS A 401 -10.47 -1.36 -22.53
CA HIS A 401 -10.97 -1.17 -23.89
C HIS A 401 -11.03 -2.49 -24.66
N ASN A 402 -10.08 -3.38 -24.43
CA ASN A 402 -9.97 -4.67 -25.16
C ASN A 402 -10.57 -5.86 -24.40
N GLY A 403 -11.08 -5.63 -23.16
CA GLY A 403 -11.72 -6.67 -22.34
C GLY A 403 -10.76 -7.63 -21.64
N ALA A 404 -9.45 -7.39 -21.66
CA ALA A 404 -8.45 -8.22 -20.97
C ALA A 404 -8.40 -7.94 -19.46
N LEU A 405 -9.55 -8.03 -18.78
CA LEU A 405 -9.68 -7.81 -17.36
C LEU A 405 -9.07 -8.97 -16.57
N ILE A 406 -8.45 -8.66 -15.42
CA ILE A 406 -7.86 -9.67 -14.52
C ILE A 406 -8.93 -10.15 -13.53
N ASP A 407 -9.77 -9.23 -13.03
CA ASP A 407 -10.91 -9.48 -12.14
C ASP A 407 -10.55 -10.14 -10.80
N GLU A 408 -9.83 -9.40 -9.97
CA GLU A 408 -9.54 -9.82 -8.59
C GLU A 408 -10.73 -9.62 -7.62
N HIS A 409 -11.93 -9.22 -8.08
CA HIS A 409 -13.12 -9.16 -7.26
C HIS A 409 -13.35 -10.48 -6.53
N GLY A 410 -13.67 -10.42 -5.25
CA GLY A 410 -13.83 -11.61 -4.42
C GLY A 410 -12.53 -12.42 -4.18
N ALA A 411 -11.52 -12.24 -5.03
CA ALA A 411 -10.22 -12.86 -4.86
C ALA A 411 -9.25 -12.00 -4.00
N ALA A 412 -9.48 -10.70 -3.92
CA ALA A 412 -8.65 -9.78 -3.14
C ALA A 412 -8.84 -9.88 -1.62
N ALA A 413 -9.67 -10.78 -1.14
CA ALA A 413 -10.00 -11.02 0.26
C ALA A 413 -10.67 -9.83 0.99
N VAL A 414 -11.11 -8.83 0.26
CA VAL A 414 -12.00 -7.77 0.73
C VAL A 414 -12.97 -7.51 -0.42
N ALA A 415 -14.17 -8.04 -0.34
CA ALA A 415 -15.24 -7.67 -1.26
C ALA A 415 -15.59 -6.18 -1.05
N HIS A 416 -15.71 -5.47 -2.11
CA HIS A 416 -16.11 -4.05 -2.12
C HIS A 416 -17.61 -3.92 -2.32
#